data_273dd206290601412f06a55549e4d156
#
_entry.id   273dd206290601412f06a55549e4d156
#
_cell.length_a   1.000
_cell.length_b   1.000
_cell.length_c   1.000
_cell.angle_alpha   90.00
_cell.angle_beta   90.00
_cell.angle_gamma   90.00
#
_symmetry.space_group_name_H-M   'P 1'
#
loop_
_entity.id
_entity.type
_entity.pdbx_description
1 polymer ?
#
loop_
_entity_poly.entity_id
_entity_poly.type
_entity_poly.pdbx_seq_one_letter_code
_entity_poly.pdbx_strand_id
1 'polypeptide(L)'
;TWLNEEIAETVVKPNTVAMWWLGNMGLWIKTEGNANIAMDIWVATGKRSQKNKLMKPKHQHQRAVGCVALQPNLRLTPCVIDPFAIEGLDALLATHSHSDHIDVNVAAAVVKNCPEAKFVEPKTCIEIWRK
;
A
#
# COMPACT_ATOMS: atom_id res chain seq x y z
N THR A 1 -13.69 -1.00 6.67
CA THR A 1 -13.62 -2.47 6.87
C THR A 1 -13.24 -2.77 8.31
N TRP A 2 -13.52 -3.97 8.77
CA TRP A 2 -13.16 -4.45 10.10
C TRP A 2 -11.67 -4.23 10.44
N LEU A 3 -10.76 -4.31 9.45
CA LEU A 3 -9.33 -4.10 9.69
C LEU A 3 -8.98 -2.63 9.96
N ASN A 4 -9.66 -1.68 9.33
CA ASN A 4 -9.51 -0.26 9.67
C ASN A 4 -9.90 -0.02 11.13
N GLU A 5 -11.00 -0.63 11.58
CA GLU A 5 -11.49 -0.53 12.97
C GLU A 5 -10.51 -1.23 13.92
N GLU A 6 -10.06 -2.44 13.61
CA GLU A 6 -9.09 -3.16 14.41
C GLU A 6 -7.79 -2.36 14.61
N ILE A 7 -7.25 -1.77 13.53
CA ILE A 7 -6.04 -0.93 13.61
C ILE A 7 -6.30 0.28 14.51
N ALA A 8 -7.45 0.95 14.35
CA ALA A 8 -7.79 2.13 15.15
C ALA A 8 -7.89 1.79 16.64
N GLU A 9 -8.56 0.69 16.99
CA GLU A 9 -8.87 0.29 18.37
C GLU A 9 -7.71 -0.43 19.07
N THR A 10 -6.74 -0.97 18.32
CA THR A 10 -5.62 -1.71 18.90
C THR A 10 -4.77 -0.84 19.82
N VAL A 11 -4.66 -1.23 21.06
CA VAL A 11 -3.71 -0.66 22.03
C VAL A 11 -2.44 -1.50 22.03
N VAL A 12 -1.32 -0.87 21.66
CA VAL A 12 -0.02 -1.55 21.57
C VAL A 12 0.59 -1.68 22.98
N LYS A 13 1.04 -2.88 23.31
CA LYS A 13 1.67 -3.16 24.62
C LYS A 13 3.03 -2.45 24.74
N PRO A 14 3.44 -2.10 25.98
CA PRO A 14 4.75 -1.51 26.24
C PRO A 14 5.91 -2.32 25.63
N ASN A 15 6.87 -1.62 25.07
CA ASN A 15 8.06 -2.21 24.42
C ASN A 15 7.76 -3.15 23.23
N THR A 16 6.60 -2.97 22.57
CA THR A 16 6.22 -3.74 21.38
C THR A 16 5.77 -2.82 20.26
N VAL A 17 5.55 -3.41 19.11
CA VAL A 17 4.84 -2.81 17.96
C VAL A 17 3.77 -3.77 17.49
N ALA A 18 2.66 -3.26 16.98
CA ALA A 18 1.69 -4.05 16.24
C ALA A 18 1.95 -3.88 14.74
N MET A 19 1.83 -4.95 13.99
CA MET A 19 2.04 -4.94 12.55
C MET A 19 0.92 -5.72 11.84
N TRP A 20 0.38 -5.14 10.77
CA TRP A 20 -0.60 -5.79 9.90
C TRP A 20 -0.07 -5.85 8.48
N TRP A 21 -0.12 -7.03 7.91
CA TRP A 21 0.14 -7.20 6.49
C TRP A 21 -1.14 -6.91 5.70
N LEU A 22 -1.08 -5.92 4.81
CA LEU A 22 -2.22 -5.46 4.03
C LEU A 22 -2.33 -6.11 2.64
N GLY A 23 -1.53 -7.14 2.41
CA GLY A 23 -1.41 -7.80 1.12
C GLY A 23 -0.37 -7.14 0.21
N ASN A 24 0.11 -7.90 -0.79
CA ASN A 24 1.27 -7.52 -1.59
C ASN A 24 2.46 -7.18 -0.69
N MET A 25 3.02 -5.99 -0.79
CA MET A 25 4.10 -5.50 0.11
C MET A 25 3.59 -4.51 1.16
N GLY A 26 2.27 -4.28 1.21
CA GLY A 26 1.67 -3.32 2.12
C GLY A 26 1.77 -3.74 3.59
N LEU A 27 2.24 -2.81 4.42
CA LEU A 27 2.34 -2.98 5.88
C LEU A 27 1.72 -1.77 6.58
N TRP A 28 1.09 -2.03 7.72
CA TRP A 28 0.74 -1.01 8.72
C TRP A 28 1.43 -1.33 10.03
N ILE A 29 2.08 -0.35 10.61
CA ILE A 29 2.81 -0.47 11.86
C ILE A 29 2.23 0.54 12.84
N LYS A 30 1.90 0.09 14.05
CA LYS A 30 1.46 0.94 15.15
C LYS A 30 2.40 0.76 16.33
N THR A 31 2.90 1.86 16.87
CA THR A 31 3.83 1.84 17.99
C THR A 31 3.12 2.00 19.33
N GLU A 32 3.82 1.71 20.43
CA GLU A 32 3.34 1.93 21.80
C GLU A 32 2.87 3.38 22.04
N GLY A 33 3.59 4.37 21.44
CA GLY A 33 3.22 5.78 21.50
C GLY A 33 2.08 6.17 20.56
N ASN A 34 1.37 5.18 19.98
CA ASN A 34 0.27 5.35 19.04
C ASN A 34 0.65 6.02 17.70
N ALA A 35 1.93 6.01 17.31
CA ALA A 35 2.32 6.42 15.98
C ALA A 35 1.91 5.35 14.96
N ASN A 36 1.23 5.77 13.90
CA ASN A 36 0.71 4.92 12.83
C ASN A 36 1.48 5.19 11.55
N ILE A 37 2.14 4.17 11.03
CA ILE A 37 2.98 4.23 9.85
C ILE A 37 2.50 3.20 8.85
N ALA A 38 2.21 3.63 7.63
CA ALA A 38 1.86 2.72 6.54
C ALA A 38 2.94 2.74 5.46
N MET A 39 3.19 1.59 4.83
CA MET A 39 4.22 1.44 3.81
C MET A 39 3.69 0.61 2.64
N ASP A 40 3.99 1.06 1.43
CA ASP A 40 3.72 0.33 0.17
C ASP A 40 2.27 -0.19 0.05
N ILE A 41 1.29 0.58 0.52
CA ILE A 41 -0.12 0.20 0.38
C ILE A 41 -0.54 0.28 -1.08
N TRP A 42 -1.03 -0.85 -1.59
CA TRP A 42 -1.60 -0.95 -2.92
C TRP A 42 -2.96 -1.63 -2.87
N VAL A 43 -3.99 -0.95 -3.35
CA VAL A 43 -5.36 -1.46 -3.31
C VAL A 43 -5.85 -1.97 -4.66
N ALA A 44 -5.09 -1.73 -5.73
CA ALA A 44 -5.41 -2.18 -7.09
C ALA A 44 -6.84 -1.82 -7.50
N THR A 45 -7.07 -0.66 -8.00
CA THR A 45 -8.40 -0.08 -8.28
C THR A 45 -9.27 -0.81 -9.31
N GLY A 46 -8.94 -2.05 -9.65
CA GLY A 46 -9.81 -2.97 -10.38
C GLY A 46 -10.21 -2.56 -11.80
N LYS A 47 -9.83 -1.40 -12.27
CA LYS A 47 -10.02 -1.06 -13.67
C LYS A 47 -9.03 -1.86 -14.50
N ARG A 48 -9.47 -3.00 -15.02
CA ARG A 48 -8.79 -3.64 -16.13
C ARG A 48 -8.62 -2.61 -17.24
N SER A 49 -7.40 -2.16 -17.46
CA SER A 49 -7.11 -1.41 -18.67
C SER A 49 -7.47 -2.32 -19.85
N GLN A 50 -8.31 -1.86 -20.74
CA GLN A 50 -8.63 -2.60 -21.98
C GLN A 50 -7.40 -2.87 -22.87
N LYS A 51 -6.25 -2.28 -22.53
CA LYS A 51 -4.95 -2.48 -23.16
C LYS A 51 -4.08 -3.52 -22.45
N ASN A 52 -4.65 -4.42 -21.68
CA ASN A 52 -3.93 -5.49 -21.02
C ASN A 52 -3.32 -6.46 -22.04
N LYS A 53 -2.21 -6.06 -22.61
CA LYS A 53 -1.32 -7.00 -23.28
C LYS A 53 -0.76 -7.91 -22.19
N LEU A 54 -0.88 -9.21 -22.38
CA LEU A 54 -0.21 -10.20 -21.55
C LEU A 54 1.24 -9.75 -21.34
N MET A 55 1.64 -9.59 -20.09
CA MET A 55 3.04 -9.28 -19.79
C MET A 55 3.89 -10.41 -20.32
N LYS A 56 4.82 -10.09 -21.20
CA LYS A 56 5.89 -11.03 -21.51
C LYS A 56 6.67 -11.27 -20.23
N PRO A 57 6.99 -12.53 -19.87
CA PRO A 57 7.75 -12.82 -18.65
C PRO A 57 9.15 -12.20 -18.77
N LYS A 58 9.27 -10.96 -18.31
CA LYS A 58 10.52 -10.20 -18.35
C LYS A 58 11.35 -10.43 -17.10
N HIS A 59 10.70 -10.74 -15.98
CA HIS A 59 11.38 -10.94 -14.72
C HIS A 59 11.97 -12.34 -14.62
N GLN A 60 13.23 -12.39 -14.18
CA GLN A 60 13.95 -13.65 -13.99
C GLN A 60 13.19 -14.61 -13.06
N HIS A 61 12.58 -14.10 -11.99
CA HIS A 61 11.77 -14.90 -11.07
C HIS A 61 10.54 -15.52 -11.73
N GLN A 62 9.82 -14.78 -12.56
CA GLN A 62 8.66 -15.31 -13.27
C GLN A 62 9.04 -16.45 -14.22
N ARG A 63 10.21 -16.34 -14.88
CA ARG A 63 10.73 -17.39 -15.74
C ARG A 63 11.18 -18.61 -14.97
N ALA A 64 11.81 -18.42 -13.81
CA ALA A 64 12.32 -19.50 -12.97
C ALA A 64 11.21 -20.39 -12.40
N VAL A 65 10.03 -19.84 -12.12
CA VAL A 65 8.89 -20.59 -11.57
C VAL A 65 7.87 -21.01 -12.63
N GLY A 66 8.17 -20.81 -13.92
CA GLY A 66 7.27 -21.18 -15.01
C GLY A 66 5.93 -20.44 -14.99
N CYS A 67 5.85 -19.29 -14.34
CA CYS A 67 4.61 -18.53 -14.27
C CYS A 67 4.18 -18.04 -15.65
N VAL A 68 2.93 -18.31 -16.00
CA VAL A 68 2.25 -17.62 -17.08
C VAL A 68 2.22 -16.13 -16.74
N ALA A 69 2.51 -15.28 -17.75
CA ALA A 69 2.47 -13.84 -17.55
C ALA A 69 1.10 -13.40 -17.03
N LEU A 70 1.05 -12.96 -15.79
CA LEU A 70 -0.14 -12.39 -15.19
C LEU A 70 -0.41 -11.02 -15.81
N GLN A 71 -1.68 -10.65 -15.86
CA GLN A 71 -2.06 -9.32 -16.30
C GLN A 71 -1.44 -8.27 -15.38
N PRO A 72 -0.91 -7.15 -15.92
CA PRO A 72 -0.45 -6.04 -15.11
C PRO A 72 -1.56 -5.59 -14.15
N ASN A 73 -1.17 -5.28 -12.93
CA ASN A 73 -2.07 -4.78 -11.88
C ASN A 73 -3.13 -5.79 -11.37
N LEU A 74 -2.92 -7.08 -11.60
CA LEU A 74 -3.76 -8.09 -10.98
C LEU A 74 -3.32 -8.31 -9.52
N ARG A 75 -4.17 -7.89 -8.58
CA ARG A 75 -3.99 -8.20 -7.18
C ARG A 75 -4.50 -9.61 -6.90
N LEU A 76 -3.62 -10.50 -6.39
CA LEU A 76 -3.96 -11.88 -6.05
C LEU A 76 -4.42 -12.04 -4.61
N THR A 77 -4.09 -11.09 -3.75
CA THR A 77 -4.52 -11.07 -2.34
C THR A 77 -5.73 -10.16 -2.16
N PRO A 78 -6.66 -10.48 -1.26
CA PRO A 78 -7.78 -9.60 -0.96
C PRO A 78 -7.32 -8.19 -0.57
N CYS A 79 -8.11 -7.18 -0.93
CA CYS A 79 -7.94 -5.85 -0.36
C CYS A 79 -8.60 -5.83 1.01
N VAL A 80 -7.78 -5.83 2.07
CA VAL A 80 -8.25 -6.00 3.45
C VAL A 80 -8.48 -4.67 4.18
N ILE A 81 -8.04 -3.57 3.58
CA ILE A 81 -8.21 -2.22 4.10
C ILE A 81 -9.05 -1.37 3.13
N ASP A 82 -9.91 -0.52 3.66
CA ASP A 82 -10.54 0.53 2.86
C ASP A 82 -9.62 1.75 2.83
N PRO A 83 -9.02 2.09 1.70
CA PRO A 83 -8.12 3.23 1.60
C PRO A 83 -8.82 4.56 1.90
N PHE A 84 -10.11 4.68 1.58
CA PHE A 84 -10.87 5.90 1.80
C PHE A 84 -11.30 6.10 3.25
N ALA A 85 -11.19 5.06 4.07
CA ALA A 85 -11.43 5.07 5.51
C ALA A 85 -10.14 5.06 6.33
N ILE A 86 -8.99 5.38 5.72
CA ILE A 86 -7.73 5.56 6.45
C ILE A 86 -7.84 6.83 7.28
N GLU A 87 -7.62 6.70 8.59
CA GLU A 87 -7.61 7.78 9.57
C GLU A 87 -6.44 7.61 10.54
N GLY A 88 -6.01 8.70 11.17
CA GLY A 88 -5.00 8.68 12.21
C GLY A 88 -3.61 8.23 11.75
N LEU A 89 -3.32 8.31 10.44
CA LEU A 89 -2.01 7.97 9.91
C LEU A 89 -1.03 9.13 10.12
N ASP A 90 0.16 8.83 10.65
CA ASP A 90 1.23 9.80 10.87
C ASP A 90 2.23 9.85 9.72
N ALA A 91 2.45 8.73 9.05
CA ALA A 91 3.34 8.67 7.89
C ALA A 91 2.90 7.62 6.86
N LEU A 92 3.01 7.99 5.59
CA LEU A 92 2.89 7.08 4.45
C LEU A 92 4.27 6.97 3.78
N LEU A 93 4.78 5.75 3.70
CA LEU A 93 6.07 5.44 3.11
C LEU A 93 5.91 4.73 1.78
N ALA A 94 6.80 5.00 0.84
CA ALA A 94 6.98 4.20 -0.37
C ALA A 94 8.44 3.80 -0.52
N THR A 95 8.69 2.53 -0.79
CA THR A 95 10.06 2.03 -0.97
C THR A 95 10.63 2.39 -2.34
N HIS A 96 9.79 2.39 -3.37
CA HIS A 96 10.18 2.74 -4.75
C HIS A 96 8.95 3.08 -5.61
N SER A 97 9.19 3.49 -6.86
CA SER A 97 8.19 4.09 -7.75
C SER A 97 7.37 3.11 -8.60
N HIS A 98 7.40 1.81 -8.32
CA HIS A 98 6.52 0.88 -9.01
C HIS A 98 5.06 1.08 -8.58
N SER A 99 4.13 0.89 -9.50
CA SER A 99 2.71 1.18 -9.29
C SER A 99 2.03 0.32 -8.21
N ASP A 100 2.60 -0.82 -7.86
CA ASP A 100 2.16 -1.70 -6.80
C ASP A 100 2.76 -1.35 -5.41
N HIS A 101 3.54 -0.29 -5.33
CA HIS A 101 4.10 0.28 -4.10
C HIS A 101 3.65 1.73 -3.86
N ILE A 102 3.26 2.44 -4.91
CA ILE A 102 2.72 3.79 -4.84
C ILE A 102 1.31 3.81 -5.43
N ASP A 103 0.30 3.87 -4.60
CA ASP A 103 -1.09 3.95 -5.02
C ASP A 103 -1.59 5.39 -4.88
N VAL A 104 -1.89 6.02 -6.02
CA VAL A 104 -2.35 7.41 -6.03
C VAL A 104 -3.69 7.61 -5.32
N ASN A 105 -4.54 6.59 -5.28
CA ASN A 105 -5.81 6.67 -4.56
C ASN A 105 -5.59 6.61 -3.04
N VAL A 106 -4.64 5.79 -2.59
CA VAL A 106 -4.21 5.76 -1.19
C VAL A 106 -3.61 7.11 -0.79
N ALA A 107 -2.68 7.64 -1.60
CA ALA A 107 -2.08 8.95 -1.33
C ALA A 107 -3.13 10.07 -1.26
N ALA A 108 -4.08 10.09 -2.20
CA ALA A 108 -5.17 11.08 -2.20
C ALA A 108 -6.07 10.96 -0.97
N ALA A 109 -6.38 9.73 -0.55
CA ALA A 109 -7.17 9.48 0.67
C ALA A 109 -6.43 9.95 1.93
N VAL A 110 -5.12 9.67 2.02
CA VAL A 110 -4.29 10.12 3.15
C VAL A 110 -4.20 11.65 3.21
N VAL A 111 -3.96 12.31 2.08
CA VAL A 111 -3.97 13.80 2.03
C VAL A 111 -5.28 14.37 2.53
N LYS A 112 -6.40 13.74 2.17
CA LYS A 112 -7.73 14.20 2.57
C LYS A 112 -8.03 13.97 4.05
N ASN A 113 -7.74 12.77 4.55
CA ASN A 113 -8.19 12.33 5.87
C ASN A 113 -7.13 12.55 6.97
N CYS A 114 -5.85 12.60 6.59
CA CYS A 114 -4.71 12.75 7.48
C CYS A 114 -3.80 13.88 6.97
N PRO A 115 -4.25 15.14 6.97
CA PRO A 115 -3.52 16.26 6.33
C PRO A 115 -2.14 16.52 6.94
N GLU A 116 -1.92 16.09 8.19
CA GLU A 116 -0.63 16.24 8.89
C GLU A 116 0.33 15.06 8.64
N ALA A 117 -0.14 14.00 7.95
CA ALA A 117 0.69 12.84 7.67
C ALA A 117 1.92 13.20 6.84
N LYS A 118 3.06 12.61 7.17
CA LYS A 118 4.30 12.78 6.43
C LYS A 118 4.38 11.76 5.29
N PHE A 119 4.81 12.22 4.12
CA PHE A 119 5.11 11.36 2.99
C PHE A 119 6.62 11.17 2.94
N VAL A 120 7.07 9.91 3.05
CA VAL A 120 8.50 9.56 3.09
C VAL A 120 8.79 8.59 1.95
N GLU A 121 9.47 9.08 0.93
CA GLU A 121 9.67 8.34 -0.30
C GLU A 121 10.90 8.81 -1.08
N PRO A 122 11.42 7.98 -2.01
CA PRO A 122 12.41 8.41 -2.98
C PRO A 122 11.89 9.55 -3.86
N LYS A 123 12.80 10.40 -4.34
CA LYS A 123 12.47 11.56 -5.19
C LYS A 123 11.55 11.21 -6.38
N THR A 124 11.77 10.05 -6.98
CA THR A 124 10.95 9.56 -8.10
C THR A 124 9.49 9.33 -7.74
N CYS A 125 9.20 8.95 -6.50
CA CYS A 125 7.83 8.78 -6.02
C CYS A 125 7.14 10.13 -5.81
N ILE A 126 7.87 11.12 -5.28
CA ILE A 126 7.37 12.49 -5.09
C ILE A 126 6.86 13.07 -6.41
N GLU A 127 7.62 12.87 -7.49
CA GLU A 127 7.26 13.35 -8.82
C GLU A 127 5.95 12.74 -9.36
N ILE A 128 5.64 11.51 -8.95
CA ILE A 128 4.40 10.81 -9.33
C ILE A 128 3.22 11.28 -8.49
N TRP A 129 3.40 11.44 -7.19
CA TRP A 129 2.31 11.84 -6.28
C TRP A 129 1.93 13.32 -6.40
N ARG A 130 2.81 14.15 -6.94
CA ARG A 130 2.54 15.58 -7.18
C ARG A 130 1.76 15.88 -8.46
N LYS A 131 1.56 14.89 -9.31
CA LYS A 131 0.76 15.00 -10.55
C LYS A 131 -0.72 14.73 -10.31
#